data_1a0db402259b0b4e1832cf445f7b9f27
#
_entry.id   1a0db402259b0b4e1832cf445f7b9f27
#
_cell.length_a   1.000
_cell.length_b   1.000
_cell.length_c   1.000
_cell.angle_alpha   90.00
_cell.angle_beta   90.00
_cell.angle_gamma   90.00
#
_symmetry.space_group_name_H-M   'P 1'
#
loop_
_entity.id
_entity.type
_entity.pdbx_description
1 polymer ?
#
loop_
_entity_poly.entity_id
_entity_poly.type
_entity_poly.pdbx_seq_one_letter_code
_entity_poly.pdbx_strand_id
1 'polypeptide(L)'
;MTAKLEKVLIANRGEIALRILRACKEMGIKTVAVYSKADKELMHLGLADESVCIGPASAAQSYLHIPAIIAAAEVTGATAIHPGYGFLAENADFAEQVENSGFAFIGPKAETIRLMGDKVSAKHAMIEAGVPTVPGSDGPLPEDEETALRIGREVGYPVIIKAAGGGGGRGMRVVHKEEDLIASAKLTRSEAGAAFGNPMVYLEKFLTNPRHVEVQVLSDGQGQAIHLGDRDCSLQRRHQKVLEEAPAPGIDEKARQEVLARCVKACIDIGYRGAGTFEFLYENGRFYFIEMNTRVQVEHPVSEMVTGIDIVKEMLSIAAGNKLSFTQDDVVIRGHSLECRINAEDPKTFMPSPGTVKHFHAPGGNGVRVDSHLYSGYAVPPNYDSLIGKLITYGTTRDEAMARMRNALDEIVVDGIKTNIPLHRDLVRDEGFCKGGVNIHYLEHKLAGEKH
;
A
#
# COMPACT_ATOMS: atom_id res chain seq x y z
N MET A 1 14.41 28.77 1.83
CA MET A 1 14.33 28.66 3.30
C MET A 1 13.62 27.38 3.59
N THR A 2 14.23 26.44 4.31
CA THR A 2 13.56 25.21 4.76
C THR A 2 12.43 25.61 5.70
N ALA A 3 11.21 25.20 5.39
CA ALA A 3 10.06 25.45 6.24
C ALA A 3 10.22 24.61 7.51
N LYS A 4 10.32 25.26 8.67
CA LYS A 4 10.37 24.55 9.93
C LYS A 4 9.00 23.93 10.20
N LEU A 5 8.90 22.61 10.23
CA LEU A 5 7.69 21.93 10.65
C LEU A 5 7.53 22.09 12.18
N GLU A 6 6.76 23.09 12.60
CA GLU A 6 6.57 23.35 14.03
C GLU A 6 5.43 22.55 14.62
N LYS A 7 4.36 22.36 13.84
CA LYS A 7 3.17 21.65 14.24
C LYS A 7 2.53 20.91 13.07
N VAL A 8 2.30 19.62 13.19
CA VAL A 8 1.74 18.75 12.16
C VAL A 8 0.31 18.33 12.54
N LEU A 9 -0.65 18.61 11.65
CA LEU A 9 -1.97 18.04 11.72
C LEU A 9 -1.96 16.66 11.07
N ILE A 10 -2.43 15.64 11.80
CA ILE A 10 -2.50 14.25 11.35
C ILE A 10 -3.91 14.02 10.80
N ALA A 11 -4.05 14.06 9.47
CA ALA A 11 -5.33 13.90 8.77
C ALA A 11 -5.68 12.41 8.56
N ASN A 12 -5.65 11.64 9.62
CA ASN A 12 -5.95 10.21 9.61
C ASN A 12 -6.38 9.71 10.99
N ARG A 13 -6.63 8.40 11.12
CA ARG A 13 -7.08 7.73 12.32
C ARG A 13 -6.33 6.42 12.57
N GLY A 14 -6.64 5.78 13.67
CA GLY A 14 -6.19 4.40 13.95
C GLY A 14 -4.68 4.30 14.18
N GLU A 15 -4.12 3.18 13.77
CA GLU A 15 -2.71 2.88 14.03
C GLU A 15 -1.75 3.84 13.31
N ILE A 16 -2.12 4.26 12.07
CA ILE A 16 -1.25 5.16 11.30
C ILE A 16 -1.19 6.56 11.90
N ALA A 17 -2.31 7.06 12.45
CA ALA A 17 -2.29 8.34 13.15
C ALA A 17 -1.39 8.30 14.38
N LEU A 18 -1.44 7.21 15.15
CA LEU A 18 -0.55 6.98 16.29
C LEU A 18 0.92 6.83 15.84
N ARG A 19 1.18 6.14 14.72
CA ARG A 19 2.52 6.00 14.14
C ARG A 19 3.14 7.35 13.75
N ILE A 20 2.38 8.19 13.08
CA ILE A 20 2.80 9.54 12.69
C ILE A 20 3.03 10.41 13.93
N LEU A 21 2.13 10.35 14.90
CA LEU A 21 2.26 11.09 16.15
C LEU A 21 3.56 10.73 16.88
N ARG A 22 3.92 9.45 16.97
CA ARG A 22 5.18 8.98 17.57
C ARG A 22 6.39 9.59 16.85
N ALA A 23 6.42 9.55 15.52
CA ALA A 23 7.49 10.14 14.74
C ALA A 23 7.63 11.66 14.98
N CYS A 24 6.52 12.39 14.97
CA CYS A 24 6.52 13.81 15.26
C CYS A 24 7.09 14.12 16.66
N LYS A 25 6.63 13.39 17.69
CA LYS A 25 7.11 13.56 19.05
C LYS A 25 8.59 13.30 19.22
N GLU A 26 9.11 12.23 18.61
CA GLU A 26 10.53 11.90 18.60
C GLU A 26 11.39 12.97 17.88
N MET A 27 10.81 13.69 16.93
CA MET A 27 11.44 14.82 16.25
C MET A 27 11.22 16.17 16.94
N GLY A 28 10.49 16.20 18.08
CA GLY A 28 10.17 17.44 18.79
C GLY A 28 9.16 18.34 18.08
N ILE A 29 8.36 17.76 17.18
CA ILE A 29 7.31 18.44 16.41
C ILE A 29 5.97 18.32 17.16
N LYS A 30 5.27 19.44 17.36
CA LYS A 30 3.93 19.44 17.96
C LYS A 30 2.91 18.77 17.05
N THR A 31 1.86 18.22 17.63
CA THR A 31 0.86 17.42 16.92
C THR A 31 -0.57 17.90 17.15
N VAL A 32 -1.36 17.90 16.08
CA VAL A 32 -2.81 18.05 16.12
C VAL A 32 -3.43 16.76 15.61
N ALA A 33 -4.20 16.07 16.44
CA ALA A 33 -4.96 14.91 16.03
C ALA A 33 -6.39 15.32 15.66
N VAL A 34 -6.85 14.90 14.48
CA VAL A 34 -8.27 15.07 14.11
C VAL A 34 -9.04 13.77 14.38
N TYR A 35 -10.34 13.92 14.67
CA TYR A 35 -11.19 12.77 14.92
C TYR A 35 -12.65 13.02 14.53
N SER A 36 -13.35 11.98 14.12
CA SER A 36 -14.81 11.99 13.99
C SER A 36 -15.46 11.69 15.34
N LYS A 37 -16.77 11.95 15.47
CA LYS A 37 -17.50 11.62 16.69
C LYS A 37 -17.43 10.12 17.09
N ALA A 38 -17.21 9.21 16.12
CA ALA A 38 -17.04 7.80 16.42
C ALA A 38 -15.67 7.46 17.02
N ASP A 39 -14.69 8.30 16.80
CA ASP A 39 -13.29 8.07 17.17
C ASP A 39 -12.82 8.87 18.39
N LYS A 40 -13.74 9.45 19.16
CA LYS A 40 -13.44 10.30 20.33
C LYS A 40 -12.59 9.64 21.42
N GLU A 41 -12.48 8.31 21.39
CA GLU A 41 -11.73 7.52 22.37
C GLU A 41 -10.43 6.92 21.81
N LEU A 42 -10.00 7.35 20.61
CA LEU A 42 -8.73 6.89 20.04
C LEU A 42 -7.54 7.32 20.92
N MET A 43 -6.63 6.37 21.16
CA MET A 43 -5.48 6.55 22.05
C MET A 43 -4.64 7.78 21.71
N HIS A 44 -4.39 8.03 20.43
CA HIS A 44 -3.52 9.13 20.00
C HIS A 44 -4.08 10.53 20.33
N LEU A 45 -5.41 10.66 20.54
CA LEU A 45 -6.01 11.95 20.93
C LEU A 45 -5.50 12.43 22.28
N GLY A 46 -5.35 11.52 23.24
CA GLY A 46 -4.79 11.83 24.56
C GLY A 46 -3.26 12.03 24.57
N LEU A 47 -2.58 11.65 23.49
CA LEU A 47 -1.13 11.78 23.33
C LEU A 47 -0.73 12.98 22.47
N ALA A 48 -1.64 13.51 21.66
CA ALA A 48 -1.42 14.70 20.86
C ALA A 48 -1.38 15.97 21.72
N ASP A 49 -0.72 17.02 21.21
CA ASP A 49 -0.70 18.32 21.88
C ASP A 49 -2.09 18.99 21.82
N GLU A 50 -2.78 18.82 20.69
CA GLU A 50 -4.14 19.31 20.48
C GLU A 50 -4.97 18.26 19.73
N SER A 51 -6.30 18.30 19.91
CA SER A 51 -7.21 17.44 19.15
C SER A 51 -8.46 18.22 18.70
N VAL A 52 -8.95 17.94 17.49
CA VAL A 52 -10.09 18.63 16.88
C VAL A 52 -11.09 17.62 16.32
N CYS A 53 -12.35 17.76 16.72
CA CYS A 53 -13.44 16.99 16.11
C CYS A 53 -13.79 17.60 14.74
N ILE A 54 -13.64 16.81 13.68
CA ILE A 54 -13.85 17.26 12.30
C ILE A 54 -15.21 16.86 11.70
N GLY A 55 -16.09 16.24 12.49
CA GLY A 55 -17.44 15.91 12.01
C GLY A 55 -18.04 14.63 12.60
N PRO A 56 -19.19 14.20 12.05
CA PRO A 56 -19.86 12.98 12.48
C PRO A 56 -19.09 11.71 12.09
N ALA A 57 -19.64 10.53 12.43
CA ALA A 57 -19.00 9.24 12.19
C ALA A 57 -18.75 8.89 10.71
N SER A 58 -19.59 9.42 9.78
CA SER A 58 -19.40 9.21 8.35
C SER A 58 -18.08 9.77 7.86
N ALA A 59 -17.26 8.97 7.19
CA ALA A 59 -15.99 9.41 6.63
C ALA A 59 -16.16 10.55 5.61
N ALA A 60 -17.22 10.54 4.81
CA ALA A 60 -17.54 11.59 3.84
C ALA A 60 -17.77 12.95 4.49
N GLN A 61 -18.22 12.97 5.76
CA GLN A 61 -18.50 14.19 6.52
C GLN A 61 -17.41 14.49 7.56
N SER A 62 -16.31 13.77 7.57
CA SER A 62 -15.19 13.91 8.51
C SER A 62 -13.84 13.75 7.82
N TYR A 63 -13.27 12.55 7.78
CA TYR A 63 -11.92 12.28 7.24
C TYR A 63 -11.77 12.52 5.73
N LEU A 64 -12.87 12.54 4.96
CA LEU A 64 -12.89 12.88 3.54
C LEU A 64 -13.40 14.31 3.27
N HIS A 65 -13.71 15.06 4.33
CA HIS A 65 -14.22 16.42 4.20
C HIS A 65 -13.08 17.44 4.26
N ILE A 66 -12.52 17.76 3.11
CA ILE A 66 -11.35 18.65 2.95
C ILE A 66 -11.50 19.97 3.72
N PRO A 67 -12.64 20.72 3.62
CA PRO A 67 -12.78 21.99 4.34
C PRO A 67 -12.66 21.87 5.85
N ALA A 68 -13.15 20.79 6.46
CA ALA A 68 -13.05 20.58 7.90
C ALA A 68 -11.60 20.32 8.34
N ILE A 69 -10.83 19.60 7.53
CA ILE A 69 -9.41 19.32 7.81
C ILE A 69 -8.58 20.60 7.71
N ILE A 70 -8.79 21.40 6.65
CA ILE A 70 -8.09 22.68 6.47
C ILE A 70 -8.45 23.66 7.58
N ALA A 71 -9.73 23.81 7.91
CA ALA A 71 -10.15 24.65 9.02
C ALA A 71 -9.55 24.22 10.37
N ALA A 72 -9.45 22.92 10.62
CA ALA A 72 -8.76 22.39 11.80
C ALA A 72 -7.27 22.77 11.82
N ALA A 73 -6.59 22.77 10.68
CA ALA A 73 -5.20 23.21 10.57
C ALA A 73 -5.05 24.71 10.83
N GLU A 74 -5.96 25.53 10.29
CA GLU A 74 -5.97 26.99 10.48
C GLU A 74 -6.17 27.36 11.95
N VAL A 75 -7.21 26.84 12.60
CA VAL A 75 -7.55 27.22 13.99
C VAL A 75 -6.53 26.76 15.02
N THR A 76 -5.79 25.68 14.70
CA THR A 76 -4.73 25.16 15.58
C THR A 76 -3.36 25.75 15.27
N GLY A 77 -3.23 26.50 14.18
CA GLY A 77 -1.94 27.02 13.72
C GLY A 77 -0.96 25.93 13.32
N ALA A 78 -1.46 24.83 12.74
CA ALA A 78 -0.60 23.80 12.14
C ALA A 78 0.24 24.40 11.01
N THR A 79 1.43 23.87 10.77
CA THR A 79 2.32 24.30 9.67
C THR A 79 2.37 23.29 8.54
N ALA A 80 1.92 22.06 8.80
CA ALA A 80 1.88 20.99 7.83
C ALA A 80 0.74 20.00 8.12
N ILE A 81 0.37 19.23 7.09
CA ILE A 81 -0.65 18.19 7.17
C ILE A 81 -0.08 16.86 6.66
N HIS A 82 -0.18 15.81 7.49
CA HIS A 82 0.20 14.45 7.12
C HIS A 82 -1.05 13.61 6.85
N PRO A 83 -1.26 13.14 5.62
CA PRO A 83 -2.46 12.40 5.26
C PRO A 83 -2.43 10.92 5.68
N GLY A 84 -1.27 10.36 6.04
CA GLY A 84 -1.09 8.92 6.27
C GLY A 84 -1.29 8.09 5.01
N TYR A 85 -2.14 7.07 5.10
CA TYR A 85 -2.61 6.27 3.97
C TYR A 85 -4.15 6.16 3.97
N GLY A 86 -4.73 5.78 2.81
CA GLY A 86 -6.18 5.80 2.63
C GLY A 86 -6.76 7.22 2.68
N PHE A 87 -8.06 7.35 2.87
CA PHE A 87 -8.78 8.63 2.87
C PHE A 87 -8.31 9.60 1.78
N LEU A 88 -7.68 10.71 2.17
CA LEU A 88 -7.23 11.77 1.25
C LEU A 88 -5.74 11.69 0.87
N ALA A 89 -5.03 10.61 1.26
CA ALA A 89 -3.58 10.50 1.04
C ALA A 89 -3.16 10.54 -0.44
N GLU A 90 -4.01 10.06 -1.34
CA GLU A 90 -3.79 10.06 -2.80
C GLU A 90 -4.76 10.97 -3.54
N ASN A 91 -5.33 11.96 -2.84
CA ASN A 91 -6.21 12.96 -3.42
C ASN A 91 -5.41 14.20 -3.82
N ALA A 92 -5.22 14.40 -5.14
CA ALA A 92 -4.44 15.51 -5.68
C ALA A 92 -5.05 16.88 -5.36
N ASP A 93 -6.37 16.98 -5.37
CA ASP A 93 -7.07 18.25 -5.05
C ASP A 93 -6.91 18.63 -3.59
N PHE A 94 -6.86 17.63 -2.70
CA PHE A 94 -6.53 17.85 -1.29
C PHE A 94 -5.10 18.36 -1.12
N ALA A 95 -4.13 17.71 -1.75
CA ALA A 95 -2.72 18.13 -1.70
C ALA A 95 -2.55 19.58 -2.19
N GLU A 96 -3.19 19.91 -3.31
CA GLU A 96 -3.18 21.25 -3.89
C GLU A 96 -3.85 22.29 -2.97
N GLN A 97 -5.01 21.98 -2.40
CA GLN A 97 -5.70 22.88 -1.46
C GLN A 97 -4.90 23.10 -0.18
N VAL A 98 -4.24 22.07 0.34
CA VAL A 98 -3.33 22.18 1.51
C VAL A 98 -2.21 23.17 1.21
N GLU A 99 -1.50 23.01 0.09
CA GLU A 99 -0.38 23.87 -0.27
C GLU A 99 -0.85 25.30 -0.62
N ASN A 100 -1.97 25.46 -1.30
CA ASN A 100 -2.58 26.78 -1.57
C ASN A 100 -3.07 27.50 -0.33
N SER A 101 -3.40 26.77 0.74
CA SER A 101 -3.76 27.34 2.05
C SER A 101 -2.53 27.69 2.92
N GLY A 102 -1.32 27.50 2.39
CA GLY A 102 -0.07 27.86 3.06
C GLY A 102 0.50 26.79 4.00
N PHE A 103 -0.05 25.58 3.99
CA PHE A 103 0.48 24.44 4.76
C PHE A 103 1.39 23.56 3.89
N ALA A 104 2.41 22.94 4.50
CA ALA A 104 3.18 21.91 3.82
C ALA A 104 2.35 20.61 3.76
N PHE A 105 2.19 20.05 2.55
CA PHE A 105 1.65 18.71 2.39
C PHE A 105 2.75 17.68 2.56
N ILE A 106 2.60 16.75 3.52
CA ILE A 106 3.59 15.70 3.78
C ILE A 106 3.32 14.54 2.83
N GLY A 107 3.88 14.63 1.63
CA GLY A 107 3.68 13.72 0.52
C GLY A 107 4.16 14.32 -0.80
N PRO A 108 3.83 13.67 -1.93
CA PRO A 108 4.17 14.15 -3.26
C PRO A 108 3.42 15.43 -3.62
N LYS A 109 3.84 16.10 -4.68
CA LYS A 109 3.11 17.22 -5.24
C LYS A 109 1.80 16.75 -5.89
N ALA A 110 0.79 17.62 -5.92
CA ALA A 110 -0.52 17.32 -6.51
C ALA A 110 -0.42 16.84 -7.97
N GLU A 111 0.46 17.44 -8.76
CA GLU A 111 0.71 17.05 -10.15
C GLU A 111 1.22 15.60 -10.27
N THR A 112 2.10 15.18 -9.36
CA THR A 112 2.64 13.82 -9.32
C THR A 112 1.58 12.81 -8.88
N ILE A 113 0.73 13.19 -7.92
CA ILE A 113 -0.41 12.35 -7.51
C ILE A 113 -1.37 12.16 -8.68
N ARG A 114 -1.70 13.22 -9.44
CA ARG A 114 -2.54 13.13 -10.65
C ARG A 114 -1.91 12.24 -11.72
N LEU A 115 -0.62 12.43 -12.01
CA LEU A 115 0.12 11.65 -12.99
C LEU A 115 0.06 10.15 -12.68
N MET A 116 0.37 9.80 -11.43
CA MET A 116 0.45 8.39 -11.02
C MET A 116 -0.93 7.78 -10.72
N GLY A 117 -1.94 8.59 -10.46
CA GLY A 117 -3.33 8.16 -10.26
C GLY A 117 -4.06 7.82 -11.57
N ASP A 118 -3.61 8.33 -12.71
CA ASP A 118 -4.12 7.96 -14.03
C ASP A 118 -3.33 6.79 -14.60
N LYS A 119 -3.98 5.64 -14.78
CA LYS A 119 -3.31 4.39 -15.18
C LYS A 119 -2.57 4.48 -16.51
N VAL A 120 -3.09 5.24 -17.45
CA VAL A 120 -2.49 5.39 -18.79
C VAL A 120 -1.25 6.28 -18.70
N SER A 121 -1.39 7.44 -18.07
CA SER A 121 -0.30 8.38 -17.87
C SER A 121 0.82 7.79 -17.02
N ALA A 122 0.48 7.06 -15.95
CA ALA A 122 1.45 6.35 -15.12
C ALA A 122 2.22 5.30 -15.92
N LYS A 123 1.52 4.47 -16.74
CA LYS A 123 2.16 3.47 -17.59
C LYS A 123 3.12 4.11 -18.60
N HIS A 124 2.73 5.20 -19.25
CA HIS A 124 3.60 5.93 -20.18
C HIS A 124 4.84 6.50 -19.47
N ALA A 125 4.67 7.17 -18.35
CA ALA A 125 5.80 7.69 -17.57
C ALA A 125 6.76 6.57 -17.13
N MET A 126 6.23 5.39 -16.77
CA MET A 126 7.07 4.24 -16.41
C MET A 126 7.81 3.64 -17.60
N ILE A 127 7.19 3.56 -18.76
CA ILE A 127 7.85 3.11 -20.00
C ILE A 127 9.01 4.07 -20.35
N GLU A 128 8.80 5.38 -20.31
CA GLU A 128 9.83 6.39 -20.57
C GLU A 128 11.00 6.30 -19.57
N ALA A 129 10.70 6.03 -18.30
CA ALA A 129 11.72 5.80 -17.26
C ALA A 129 12.42 4.44 -17.37
N GLY A 130 11.95 3.55 -18.25
CA GLY A 130 12.49 2.20 -18.45
C GLY A 130 12.04 1.19 -17.40
N VAL A 131 11.00 1.49 -16.63
CA VAL A 131 10.37 0.54 -15.70
C VAL A 131 9.58 -0.50 -16.49
N PRO A 132 9.79 -1.81 -16.26
CA PRO A 132 9.10 -2.84 -17.04
C PRO A 132 7.60 -2.84 -16.77
N THR A 133 6.81 -2.80 -17.82
CA THR A 133 5.34 -2.84 -17.77
C THR A 133 4.81 -4.13 -18.35
N VAL A 134 3.54 -4.45 -18.07
CA VAL A 134 2.89 -5.61 -18.70
C VAL A 134 2.85 -5.39 -20.21
N PRO A 135 3.40 -6.33 -21.02
CA PRO A 135 3.32 -6.26 -22.48
C PRO A 135 1.86 -6.25 -22.94
N GLY A 136 1.54 -5.46 -23.96
CA GLY A 136 0.16 -5.33 -24.42
C GLY A 136 0.06 -4.52 -25.71
N SER A 137 -1.17 -4.19 -26.08
CA SER A 137 -1.43 -3.30 -27.19
C SER A 137 -0.97 -1.88 -26.89
N ASP A 138 -0.41 -1.21 -27.89
CA ASP A 138 -0.12 0.22 -27.84
C ASP A 138 -1.42 0.99 -28.11
N GLY A 139 -2.14 1.34 -27.04
CA GLY A 139 -3.48 1.89 -27.12
C GLY A 139 -4.59 0.84 -27.27
N PRO A 140 -5.80 1.26 -27.70
CA PRO A 140 -6.93 0.38 -27.92
C PRO A 140 -6.61 -0.73 -28.92
N LEU A 141 -7.08 -1.94 -28.64
CA LEU A 141 -6.96 -3.07 -29.57
C LEU A 141 -7.71 -2.73 -30.88
N PRO A 142 -7.06 -2.77 -32.05
CA PRO A 142 -7.71 -2.47 -33.32
C PRO A 142 -8.91 -3.38 -33.62
N GLU A 143 -9.84 -2.90 -34.45
CA GLU A 143 -10.95 -3.73 -34.95
C GLU A 143 -10.53 -4.65 -36.09
N ASP A 144 -9.43 -4.29 -36.79
CA ASP A 144 -8.84 -5.11 -37.84
C ASP A 144 -8.31 -6.42 -37.24
N GLU A 145 -8.87 -7.54 -37.68
CA GLU A 145 -8.61 -8.87 -37.14
C GLU A 145 -7.15 -9.31 -37.30
N GLU A 146 -6.55 -9.00 -38.47
CA GLU A 146 -5.17 -9.38 -38.76
C GLU A 146 -4.18 -8.67 -37.82
N THR A 147 -4.39 -7.35 -37.63
CA THR A 147 -3.57 -6.57 -36.69
C THR A 147 -3.78 -7.01 -35.26
N ALA A 148 -5.01 -7.29 -34.83
CA ALA A 148 -5.28 -7.80 -33.48
C ALA A 148 -4.62 -9.14 -33.21
N LEU A 149 -4.67 -10.09 -34.18
CA LEU A 149 -3.98 -11.38 -34.09
C LEU A 149 -2.47 -11.21 -34.02
N ARG A 150 -1.89 -10.32 -34.82
CA ARG A 150 -0.46 -10.01 -34.79
C ARG A 150 -0.04 -9.51 -33.40
N ILE A 151 -0.78 -8.56 -32.81
CA ILE A 151 -0.52 -8.07 -31.46
C ILE A 151 -0.61 -9.20 -30.44
N GLY A 152 -1.64 -10.05 -30.53
CA GLY A 152 -1.77 -11.23 -29.66
C GLY A 152 -0.57 -12.19 -29.71
N ARG A 153 -0.03 -12.42 -30.92
CA ARG A 153 1.20 -13.25 -31.09
C ARG A 153 2.45 -12.58 -30.51
N GLU A 154 2.62 -11.27 -30.72
CA GLU A 154 3.75 -10.49 -30.20
C GLU A 154 3.75 -10.46 -28.66
N VAL A 155 2.57 -10.30 -28.05
CA VAL A 155 2.40 -10.34 -26.58
C VAL A 155 2.59 -11.76 -26.03
N GLY A 156 2.16 -12.76 -26.79
CA GLY A 156 2.25 -14.18 -26.42
C GLY A 156 1.12 -14.62 -25.48
N TYR A 157 0.43 -15.71 -25.87
CA TYR A 157 -0.68 -16.28 -25.09
C TYR A 157 -0.19 -16.93 -23.79
N PRO A 158 -1.05 -16.99 -22.74
CA PRO A 158 -2.38 -16.41 -22.65
C PRO A 158 -2.33 -14.87 -22.57
N VAL A 159 -3.39 -14.24 -23.09
CA VAL A 159 -3.59 -12.78 -23.02
C VAL A 159 -4.91 -12.45 -22.34
N ILE A 160 -5.05 -11.24 -21.85
CA ILE A 160 -6.30 -10.73 -21.26
C ILE A 160 -6.78 -9.51 -22.04
N ILE A 161 -8.04 -9.49 -22.37
CA ILE A 161 -8.73 -8.34 -22.96
C ILE A 161 -9.41 -7.58 -21.83
N LYS A 162 -9.20 -6.27 -21.76
CA LYS A 162 -9.72 -5.38 -20.70
C LYS A 162 -10.49 -4.23 -21.34
N ALA A 163 -11.71 -3.97 -20.86
CA ALA A 163 -12.47 -2.78 -21.23
C ALA A 163 -11.86 -1.51 -20.63
N ALA A 164 -11.78 -0.43 -21.40
CA ALA A 164 -11.23 0.86 -20.95
C ALA A 164 -12.00 1.44 -19.74
N GLY A 165 -13.31 1.25 -19.68
CA GLY A 165 -14.16 1.66 -18.56
C GLY A 165 -14.33 0.60 -17.47
N GLY A 166 -13.70 -0.59 -17.61
CA GLY A 166 -13.84 -1.70 -16.70
C GLY A 166 -13.01 -1.52 -15.42
N GLY A 167 -13.48 -2.13 -14.33
CA GLY A 167 -12.78 -2.14 -13.05
C GLY A 167 -13.32 -3.21 -12.13
N GLY A 168 -12.56 -3.57 -11.10
CA GLY A 168 -12.99 -4.56 -10.10
C GLY A 168 -13.28 -5.96 -10.67
N GLY A 169 -12.57 -6.39 -11.72
CA GLY A 169 -12.75 -7.69 -12.36
C GLY A 169 -13.87 -7.73 -13.42
N ARG A 170 -14.55 -6.63 -13.68
CA ARG A 170 -15.63 -6.54 -14.70
C ARG A 170 -15.08 -6.00 -16.01
N GLY A 171 -15.58 -6.53 -17.13
CA GLY A 171 -15.12 -6.15 -18.48
C GLY A 171 -13.75 -6.70 -18.82
N MET A 172 -13.39 -7.88 -18.31
CA MET A 172 -12.14 -8.57 -18.58
C MET A 172 -12.40 -10.00 -19.05
N ARG A 173 -11.58 -10.47 -20.04
CA ARG A 173 -11.68 -11.83 -20.57
C ARG A 173 -10.31 -12.38 -20.89
N VAL A 174 -9.98 -13.52 -20.28
CA VAL A 174 -8.74 -14.25 -20.57
C VAL A 174 -8.90 -15.07 -21.84
N VAL A 175 -7.88 -15.02 -22.70
CA VAL A 175 -7.81 -15.75 -23.97
C VAL A 175 -6.56 -16.62 -23.95
N HIS A 176 -6.76 -17.93 -23.96
CA HIS A 176 -5.66 -18.90 -23.89
C HIS A 176 -5.05 -19.23 -25.24
N LYS A 177 -5.84 -19.12 -26.31
CA LYS A 177 -5.42 -19.50 -27.67
C LYS A 177 -5.78 -18.42 -28.68
N GLU A 178 -4.98 -18.33 -29.74
CA GLU A 178 -5.17 -17.35 -30.82
C GLU A 178 -6.54 -17.44 -31.48
N GLU A 179 -7.04 -18.64 -31.69
CA GLU A 179 -8.34 -18.91 -32.35
C GLU A 179 -9.54 -18.25 -31.63
N ASP A 180 -9.41 -18.01 -30.31
CA ASP A 180 -10.46 -17.45 -29.49
C ASP A 180 -10.37 -15.90 -29.38
N LEU A 181 -9.27 -15.28 -29.87
CA LEU A 181 -8.99 -13.85 -29.64
C LEU A 181 -10.07 -12.94 -30.23
N ILE A 182 -10.41 -13.13 -31.51
CA ILE A 182 -11.33 -12.23 -32.22
C ILE A 182 -12.75 -12.30 -31.65
N ALA A 183 -13.23 -13.54 -31.39
CA ALA A 183 -14.55 -13.73 -30.78
C ALA A 183 -14.62 -13.10 -29.38
N SER A 184 -13.57 -13.30 -28.58
CA SER A 184 -13.47 -12.72 -27.23
C SER A 184 -13.38 -11.20 -27.26
N ALA A 185 -12.65 -10.61 -28.21
CA ALA A 185 -12.54 -9.16 -28.36
C ALA A 185 -13.90 -8.52 -28.73
N LYS A 186 -14.61 -9.10 -29.70
CA LYS A 186 -15.94 -8.64 -30.13
C LYS A 186 -16.93 -8.68 -28.96
N LEU A 187 -16.94 -9.79 -28.22
CA LEU A 187 -17.83 -9.96 -27.07
C LEU A 187 -17.51 -8.95 -25.96
N THR A 188 -16.23 -8.79 -25.61
CA THR A 188 -15.82 -7.83 -24.57
C THR A 188 -16.13 -6.39 -24.96
N ARG A 189 -15.97 -5.99 -26.24
CA ARG A 189 -16.37 -4.68 -26.73
C ARG A 189 -17.88 -4.44 -26.60
N SER A 190 -18.69 -5.43 -26.96
CA SER A 190 -20.14 -5.35 -26.83
C SER A 190 -20.58 -5.18 -25.38
N GLU A 191 -20.04 -5.99 -24.48
CA GLU A 191 -20.28 -5.91 -23.04
C GLU A 191 -19.83 -4.57 -22.45
N ALA A 192 -18.65 -4.07 -22.88
CA ALA A 192 -18.11 -2.78 -22.45
C ALA A 192 -18.96 -1.60 -22.91
N GLY A 193 -19.41 -1.62 -24.16
CA GLY A 193 -20.33 -0.60 -24.70
C GLY A 193 -21.64 -0.54 -23.93
N ALA A 194 -22.23 -1.71 -23.64
CA ALA A 194 -23.47 -1.80 -22.88
C ALA A 194 -23.33 -1.39 -21.42
N ALA A 195 -22.24 -1.82 -20.74
CA ALA A 195 -22.07 -1.62 -19.29
C ALA A 195 -21.45 -0.27 -18.93
N PHE A 196 -20.56 0.27 -19.78
CA PHE A 196 -19.74 1.45 -19.47
C PHE A 196 -19.91 2.60 -20.49
N GLY A 197 -20.71 2.40 -21.55
CA GLY A 197 -20.88 3.39 -22.62
C GLY A 197 -19.63 3.59 -23.49
N ASN A 198 -18.58 2.81 -23.30
CA ASN A 198 -17.31 2.88 -24.02
C ASN A 198 -16.89 1.47 -24.49
N PRO A 199 -16.90 1.17 -25.80
CA PRO A 199 -16.57 -0.15 -26.33
C PRO A 199 -15.06 -0.38 -26.48
N MET A 200 -14.20 0.58 -26.13
CA MET A 200 -12.75 0.41 -26.24
C MET A 200 -12.24 -0.69 -25.34
N VAL A 201 -11.41 -1.57 -25.89
CA VAL A 201 -10.73 -2.64 -25.16
C VAL A 201 -9.22 -2.61 -25.44
N TYR A 202 -8.45 -3.07 -24.50
CA TYR A 202 -6.99 -3.22 -24.55
C TYR A 202 -6.65 -4.71 -24.44
N LEU A 203 -5.50 -5.10 -24.97
CA LEU A 203 -4.95 -6.43 -24.82
C LEU A 203 -3.67 -6.37 -24.01
N GLU A 204 -3.53 -7.25 -23.03
CA GLU A 204 -2.32 -7.37 -22.22
C GLU A 204 -1.95 -8.84 -22.02
N LYS A 205 -0.67 -9.10 -21.71
CA LYS A 205 -0.22 -10.41 -21.25
C LYS A 205 -1.01 -10.82 -20.01
N PHE A 206 -1.55 -12.03 -20.02
CA PHE A 206 -2.14 -12.62 -18.83
C PHE A 206 -1.05 -13.35 -18.02
N LEU A 207 -0.90 -12.98 -16.76
CA LEU A 207 -0.01 -13.62 -15.82
C LEU A 207 -0.81 -14.65 -15.02
N THR A 208 -0.37 -15.90 -15.07
CA THR A 208 -1.16 -17.03 -14.54
C THR A 208 -0.98 -17.22 -13.05
N ASN A 209 0.27 -17.14 -12.58
CA ASN A 209 0.63 -17.37 -11.17
C ASN A 209 1.60 -16.29 -10.66
N PRO A 210 1.27 -15.00 -10.83
CA PRO A 210 2.19 -13.95 -10.44
C PRO A 210 2.27 -13.82 -8.93
N ARG A 211 3.39 -13.29 -8.47
CA ARG A 211 3.57 -12.77 -7.11
C ARG A 211 3.37 -11.27 -7.13
N HIS A 212 2.89 -10.73 -6.03
CA HIS A 212 2.83 -9.29 -5.81
C HIS A 212 4.09 -8.86 -5.07
N VAL A 213 5.02 -8.26 -5.79
CA VAL A 213 6.28 -7.75 -5.24
C VAL A 213 6.34 -6.25 -5.47
N GLU A 214 6.75 -5.51 -4.47
CA GLU A 214 6.72 -4.06 -4.52
C GLU A 214 8.05 -3.45 -4.05
N VAL A 215 8.37 -2.24 -4.53
CA VAL A 215 9.61 -1.53 -4.23
C VAL A 215 9.32 -0.27 -3.44
N GLN A 216 9.87 -0.19 -2.23
CA GLN A 216 9.80 1.01 -1.40
C GLN A 216 10.83 2.04 -1.86
N VAL A 217 10.38 3.28 -2.10
CA VAL A 217 11.27 4.40 -2.44
C VAL A 217 11.08 5.57 -1.50
N LEU A 218 12.13 6.37 -1.39
CA LEU A 218 12.14 7.70 -0.79
C LEU A 218 12.81 8.68 -1.77
N SER A 219 12.22 9.85 -1.94
CA SER A 219 12.79 10.90 -2.80
C SER A 219 12.59 12.27 -2.19
N ASP A 220 13.63 13.12 -2.26
CA ASP A 220 13.58 14.48 -1.71
C ASP A 220 12.88 15.50 -2.62
N GLY A 221 12.58 15.11 -3.87
CA GLY A 221 12.04 16.04 -4.88
C GLY A 221 13.04 17.09 -5.35
N GLN A 222 14.33 16.92 -5.03
CA GLN A 222 15.44 17.82 -5.35
C GLN A 222 16.56 17.12 -6.16
N GLY A 223 16.22 15.96 -6.76
CA GLY A 223 17.11 15.18 -7.63
C GLY A 223 17.77 13.99 -6.95
N GLN A 224 17.46 13.70 -5.68
CA GLN A 224 17.93 12.50 -4.99
C GLN A 224 16.78 11.57 -4.67
N ALA A 225 16.95 10.30 -4.99
CA ALA A 225 16.02 9.23 -4.62
C ALA A 225 16.80 7.97 -4.24
N ILE A 226 16.23 7.16 -3.37
CA ILE A 226 16.75 5.86 -2.94
C ILE A 226 15.64 4.82 -2.89
N HIS A 227 15.99 3.55 -2.99
CA HIS A 227 15.11 2.44 -2.64
C HIS A 227 15.46 1.85 -1.28
N LEU A 228 14.47 1.32 -0.59
CA LEU A 228 14.62 0.58 0.67
C LEU A 228 14.36 -0.93 0.49
N GLY A 229 14.66 -1.44 -0.70
CA GLY A 229 14.43 -2.83 -1.07
C GLY A 229 12.99 -3.12 -1.48
N ASP A 230 12.72 -4.41 -1.58
CA ASP A 230 11.43 -4.95 -2.00
C ASP A 230 10.66 -5.59 -0.84
N ARG A 231 9.35 -5.75 -1.06
CA ARG A 231 8.44 -6.51 -0.20
C ARG A 231 7.67 -7.52 -1.03
N ASP A 232 7.36 -8.66 -0.44
CA ASP A 232 6.38 -9.62 -0.97
C ASP A 232 5.04 -9.41 -0.28
N CYS A 233 4.01 -9.13 -1.07
CA CYS A 233 2.64 -8.93 -0.64
C CYS A 233 1.68 -9.89 -1.33
N SER A 234 2.17 -11.07 -1.74
CA SER A 234 1.39 -12.06 -2.48
C SER A 234 0.32 -12.74 -1.64
N LEU A 235 0.50 -12.79 -0.31
CA LEU A 235 -0.50 -13.39 0.57
C LEU A 235 -1.67 -12.41 0.78
N GLN A 236 -2.63 -12.50 -0.11
CA GLN A 236 -3.78 -11.60 -0.17
C GLN A 236 -5.09 -12.36 -0.37
N ARG A 237 -6.19 -11.72 0.00
CA ARG A 237 -7.55 -12.20 -0.22
C ARG A 237 -8.37 -11.11 -0.88
N ARG A 238 -8.97 -11.40 -2.04
CA ARG A 238 -9.75 -10.41 -2.82
C ARG A 238 -8.99 -9.10 -3.02
N HIS A 239 -7.71 -9.21 -3.37
CA HIS A 239 -6.77 -8.09 -3.56
C HIS A 239 -6.46 -7.28 -2.28
N GLN A 240 -6.83 -7.77 -1.09
CA GLN A 240 -6.42 -7.20 0.18
C GLN A 240 -5.25 -7.99 0.74
N LYS A 241 -4.13 -7.31 0.96
CA LYS A 241 -2.93 -7.89 1.58
C LYS A 241 -3.24 -8.34 3.00
N VAL A 242 -2.77 -9.50 3.40
CA VAL A 242 -3.02 -10.13 4.70
C VAL A 242 -1.74 -10.26 5.49
N LEU A 243 -0.67 -10.72 4.83
CA LEU A 243 0.66 -10.87 5.41
C LEU A 243 1.69 -10.42 4.37
N GLU A 244 2.67 -9.66 4.83
CA GLU A 244 3.75 -9.11 4.02
C GLU A 244 5.10 -9.47 4.59
N GLU A 245 6.12 -9.54 3.74
CA GLU A 245 7.50 -9.80 4.18
C GLU A 245 8.54 -9.00 3.36
N ALA A 246 9.67 -8.70 3.97
CA ALA A 246 10.81 -8.04 3.34
C ALA A 246 12.14 -8.68 3.79
N PRO A 247 13.08 -8.85 2.84
CA PRO A 247 12.93 -8.78 1.39
C PRO A 247 12.08 -9.92 0.83
N ALA A 248 11.57 -9.77 -0.40
CA ALA A 248 10.79 -10.82 -1.06
C ALA A 248 11.65 -12.09 -1.29
N PRO A 249 11.22 -13.28 -0.79
CA PRO A 249 12.02 -14.50 -0.90
C PRO A 249 12.07 -15.02 -2.34
N GLY A 250 13.21 -15.59 -2.74
CA GLY A 250 13.34 -16.31 -4.01
C GLY A 250 13.16 -15.46 -5.28
N ILE A 251 13.42 -14.16 -5.20
CA ILE A 251 13.51 -13.27 -6.37
C ILE A 251 14.90 -13.41 -6.98
N ASP A 252 14.96 -13.46 -8.32
CA ASP A 252 16.24 -13.40 -9.04
C ASP A 252 16.98 -12.11 -8.72
N GLU A 253 18.22 -12.22 -8.22
CA GLU A 253 18.95 -11.06 -7.69
C GLU A 253 19.26 -10.04 -8.77
N LYS A 254 19.55 -10.48 -9.99
CA LYS A 254 19.82 -9.56 -11.10
C LYS A 254 18.56 -8.78 -11.48
N ALA A 255 17.43 -9.46 -11.60
CA ALA A 255 16.14 -8.83 -11.88
C ALA A 255 15.74 -7.86 -10.76
N ARG A 256 16.01 -8.23 -9.49
CA ARG A 256 15.81 -7.36 -8.32
C ARG A 256 16.60 -6.08 -8.45
N GLN A 257 17.91 -6.14 -8.63
CA GLN A 257 18.78 -4.97 -8.71
C GLN A 257 18.41 -4.06 -9.90
N GLU A 258 18.06 -4.65 -11.04
CA GLU A 258 17.62 -3.90 -12.21
C GLU A 258 16.32 -3.12 -11.94
N VAL A 259 15.30 -3.73 -11.33
CA VAL A 259 14.04 -3.04 -11.06
C VAL A 259 14.19 -1.98 -9.97
N LEU A 260 14.97 -2.23 -8.93
CA LEU A 260 15.27 -1.26 -7.88
C LEU A 260 15.91 0.01 -8.44
N ALA A 261 16.94 -0.15 -9.29
CA ALA A 261 17.61 0.98 -9.94
C ALA A 261 16.67 1.78 -10.86
N ARG A 262 15.78 1.08 -11.61
CA ARG A 262 14.80 1.74 -12.48
C ARG A 262 13.74 2.52 -11.69
N CYS A 263 13.29 2.02 -10.54
CA CYS A 263 12.37 2.74 -9.67
C CYS A 263 13.00 4.03 -9.12
N VAL A 264 14.27 3.99 -8.71
CA VAL A 264 15.00 5.19 -8.28
C VAL A 264 15.09 6.20 -9.41
N LYS A 265 15.49 5.75 -10.61
CA LYS A 265 15.55 6.62 -11.79
C LYS A 265 14.18 7.24 -12.10
N ALA A 266 13.12 6.45 -12.10
CA ALA A 266 11.76 6.95 -12.33
C ALA A 266 11.37 8.04 -11.34
N CYS A 267 11.68 7.88 -10.05
CA CYS A 267 11.44 8.93 -9.05
C CYS A 267 12.16 10.24 -9.38
N ILE A 268 13.41 10.17 -9.85
CA ILE A 268 14.19 11.35 -10.25
C ILE A 268 13.56 12.02 -11.48
N ASP A 269 13.22 11.22 -12.50
CA ASP A 269 12.69 11.71 -13.77
C ASP A 269 11.34 12.44 -13.60
N ILE A 270 10.45 11.93 -12.72
CA ILE A 270 9.15 12.56 -12.45
C ILE A 270 9.18 13.60 -11.33
N GLY A 271 10.37 13.88 -10.75
CA GLY A 271 10.51 14.82 -9.64
C GLY A 271 9.74 14.42 -8.38
N TYR A 272 9.66 13.11 -8.09
CA TYR A 272 8.93 12.57 -6.94
C TYR A 272 9.42 13.15 -5.62
N ARG A 273 8.49 13.38 -4.67
CA ARG A 273 8.78 13.89 -3.32
C ARG A 273 8.09 13.02 -2.27
N GLY A 274 8.82 12.56 -1.26
CA GLY A 274 8.30 11.78 -0.16
C GLY A 274 8.49 10.28 -0.31
N ALA A 275 7.69 9.50 0.43
CA ALA A 275 7.66 8.05 0.33
C ALA A 275 6.70 7.61 -0.77
N GLY A 276 7.09 6.59 -1.52
CA GLY A 276 6.26 5.96 -2.53
C GLY A 276 6.57 4.49 -2.66
N THR A 277 5.68 3.76 -3.31
CA THR A 277 5.85 2.34 -3.55
C THR A 277 5.44 2.00 -4.97
N PHE A 278 6.34 1.38 -5.72
CA PHE A 278 6.04 0.80 -7.03
C PHE A 278 5.56 -0.63 -6.83
N GLU A 279 4.36 -0.94 -7.25
CA GLU A 279 3.78 -2.28 -7.20
C GLU A 279 3.98 -3.02 -8.52
N PHE A 280 4.39 -4.29 -8.42
CA PHE A 280 4.66 -5.16 -9.56
C PHE A 280 3.99 -6.52 -9.41
N LEU A 281 3.61 -7.10 -10.54
CA LEU A 281 3.47 -8.55 -10.67
C LEU A 281 4.82 -9.13 -11.06
N TYR A 282 5.24 -10.17 -10.36
CA TYR A 282 6.48 -10.90 -10.65
C TYR A 282 6.17 -12.32 -11.07
N GLU A 283 6.58 -12.70 -12.27
CA GLU A 283 6.40 -14.05 -12.79
C GLU A 283 7.56 -14.43 -13.72
N ASN A 284 8.05 -15.65 -13.61
CA ASN A 284 9.12 -16.20 -14.47
C ASN A 284 10.38 -15.31 -14.55
N GLY A 285 10.81 -14.76 -13.41
CA GLY A 285 12.01 -13.92 -13.34
C GLY A 285 11.84 -12.48 -13.84
N ARG A 286 10.62 -12.04 -14.10
CA ARG A 286 10.33 -10.71 -14.65
C ARG A 286 9.34 -9.94 -13.80
N PHE A 287 9.61 -8.65 -13.64
CA PHE A 287 8.71 -7.70 -13.02
C PHE A 287 7.82 -7.03 -14.05
N TYR A 288 6.58 -6.72 -13.67
CA TYR A 288 5.60 -6.03 -14.50
C TYR A 288 4.88 -5.00 -13.66
N PHE A 289 5.12 -3.73 -13.91
CA PHE A 289 4.53 -2.60 -13.19
C PHE A 289 3.00 -2.62 -13.26
N ILE A 290 2.36 -2.43 -12.12
CA ILE A 290 0.91 -2.32 -11.98
C ILE A 290 0.53 -0.86 -11.72
N GLU A 291 1.05 -0.31 -10.61
CA GLU A 291 0.72 1.03 -10.14
C GLU A 291 1.79 1.56 -9.18
N MET A 292 1.75 2.85 -8.91
CA MET A 292 2.55 3.47 -7.87
C MET A 292 1.64 4.07 -6.81
N ASN A 293 1.83 3.65 -5.56
CA ASN A 293 1.18 4.29 -4.42
C ASN A 293 1.99 5.51 -4.00
N THR A 294 1.37 6.68 -4.10
CA THR A 294 2.00 7.99 -3.84
C THR A 294 1.89 8.41 -2.38
N ARG A 295 2.13 7.49 -1.47
CA ARG A 295 1.97 7.61 -0.01
C ARG A 295 2.80 6.57 0.74
N VAL A 296 2.83 6.69 2.06
CA VAL A 296 3.26 5.57 2.90
C VAL A 296 2.23 4.43 2.83
N GLN A 297 2.68 3.19 2.85
CA GLN A 297 1.81 2.02 2.87
C GLN A 297 1.65 1.41 4.27
N VAL A 298 0.64 0.55 4.45
CA VAL A 298 0.40 -0.18 5.71
C VAL A 298 1.66 -0.94 6.10
N GLU A 299 2.25 -1.65 5.16
CA GLU A 299 3.38 -2.58 5.28
C GLU A 299 4.77 -1.90 5.30
N HIS A 300 4.84 -0.57 5.40
CA HIS A 300 6.13 0.12 5.52
C HIS A 300 7.03 -0.38 6.68
N PRO A 301 6.47 -0.87 7.79
CA PRO A 301 7.28 -1.35 8.90
C PRO A 301 8.25 -2.47 8.55
N VAL A 302 7.94 -3.40 7.63
CA VAL A 302 8.89 -4.46 7.28
C VAL A 302 10.13 -3.92 6.59
N SER A 303 10.00 -2.86 5.76
CA SER A 303 11.15 -2.17 5.16
C SER A 303 11.96 -1.40 6.22
N GLU A 304 11.29 -0.75 7.18
CA GLU A 304 11.96 -0.10 8.31
C GLU A 304 12.79 -1.07 9.15
N MET A 305 12.22 -2.26 9.42
CA MET A 305 12.90 -3.27 10.25
C MET A 305 14.17 -3.82 9.61
N VAL A 306 14.19 -4.01 8.28
CA VAL A 306 15.35 -4.57 7.59
C VAL A 306 16.39 -3.53 7.19
N THR A 307 16.03 -2.23 7.15
CA THR A 307 16.96 -1.15 6.80
C THR A 307 17.40 -0.31 7.98
N GLY A 308 16.60 -0.26 9.04
CA GLY A 308 16.80 0.65 10.18
C GLY A 308 16.42 2.11 9.87
N ILE A 309 15.78 2.38 8.73
CA ILE A 309 15.39 3.73 8.31
C ILE A 309 13.92 3.96 8.66
N ASP A 310 13.63 5.04 9.41
CA ASP A 310 12.27 5.46 9.77
C ASP A 310 11.66 6.26 8.60
N ILE A 311 10.79 5.59 7.82
CA ILE A 311 10.17 6.17 6.63
C ILE A 311 9.32 7.40 6.97
N VAL A 312 8.59 7.36 8.08
CA VAL A 312 7.70 8.47 8.47
C VAL A 312 8.50 9.70 8.89
N LYS A 313 9.63 9.51 9.60
CA LYS A 313 10.53 10.63 9.93
C LYS A 313 11.17 11.24 8.68
N GLU A 314 11.55 10.40 7.71
CA GLU A 314 12.08 10.91 6.43
C GLU A 314 11.01 11.69 5.65
N MET A 315 9.75 11.24 5.63
CA MET A 315 8.67 12.01 5.03
C MET A 315 8.51 13.40 5.67
N LEU A 316 8.59 13.48 6.99
CA LEU A 316 8.56 14.75 7.73
C LEU A 316 9.77 15.64 7.38
N SER A 317 10.96 15.06 7.34
CA SER A 317 12.19 15.76 6.99
C SER A 317 12.16 16.32 5.57
N ILE A 318 11.73 15.50 4.60
CA ILE A 318 11.58 15.90 3.20
C ILE A 318 10.56 17.03 3.05
N ALA A 319 9.41 16.93 3.73
CA ALA A 319 8.37 17.96 3.70
C ALA A 319 8.84 19.29 4.31
N ALA A 320 9.81 19.25 5.24
CA ALA A 320 10.49 20.43 5.75
C ALA A 320 11.47 21.07 4.73
N GLY A 321 11.64 20.47 3.56
CA GLY A 321 12.55 20.91 2.51
C GLY A 321 13.99 20.43 2.64
N ASN A 322 14.26 19.48 3.55
CA ASN A 322 15.55 18.84 3.67
C ASN A 322 15.79 17.85 2.54
N LYS A 323 17.06 17.67 2.17
CA LYS A 323 17.47 16.53 1.35
C LYS A 323 17.41 15.24 2.14
N LEU A 324 17.46 14.09 1.44
CA LEU A 324 17.63 12.80 2.09
C LEU A 324 18.89 12.81 2.96
N SER A 325 18.76 12.19 4.16
CA SER A 325 19.83 12.14 5.16
C SER A 325 20.94 11.13 4.80
N PHE A 326 20.69 10.28 3.81
CA PHE A 326 21.57 9.19 3.37
C PHE A 326 21.52 9.02 1.85
N THR A 327 22.54 8.37 1.32
CA THR A 327 22.65 7.96 -0.08
C THR A 327 22.21 6.50 -0.23
N GLN A 328 22.12 6.00 -1.46
CA GLN A 328 21.81 4.57 -1.69
C GLN A 328 22.86 3.63 -1.07
N ASP A 329 24.12 4.03 -1.04
CA ASP A 329 25.22 3.22 -0.48
C ASP A 329 25.11 3.06 1.05
N ASP A 330 24.39 3.95 1.73
CA ASP A 330 24.13 3.87 3.16
C ASP A 330 23.00 2.89 3.51
N VAL A 331 22.18 2.52 2.51
CA VAL A 331 21.03 1.61 2.70
C VAL A 331 21.50 0.17 2.67
N VAL A 332 21.53 -0.47 3.82
CA VAL A 332 21.91 -1.88 3.96
C VAL A 332 20.72 -2.69 4.43
N ILE A 333 20.26 -3.61 3.59
CA ILE A 333 19.20 -4.55 3.95
C ILE A 333 19.81 -5.68 4.79
N ARG A 334 19.31 -5.87 6.01
CA ARG A 334 19.80 -6.88 6.96
C ARG A 334 18.65 -7.72 7.48
N GLY A 335 18.85 -9.03 7.49
CA GLY A 335 17.87 -9.97 8.04
C GLY A 335 16.58 -10.05 7.22
N HIS A 336 15.49 -10.33 7.92
CA HIS A 336 14.18 -10.52 7.33
C HIS A 336 13.09 -10.05 8.28
N SER A 337 12.02 -9.50 7.76
CA SER A 337 10.87 -9.03 8.54
C SER A 337 9.56 -9.52 7.95
N LEU A 338 8.61 -9.83 8.82
CA LEU A 338 7.23 -10.16 8.46
C LEU A 338 6.26 -9.21 9.17
N GLU A 339 5.16 -8.90 8.51
CA GLU A 339 4.03 -8.18 9.08
C GLU A 339 2.75 -8.99 8.91
N CYS A 340 1.96 -9.15 9.98
CA CYS A 340 0.60 -9.65 9.93
C CYS A 340 -0.36 -8.50 10.20
N ARG A 341 -1.30 -8.24 9.28
CA ARG A 341 -2.39 -7.28 9.52
C ARG A 341 -3.41 -7.89 10.45
N ILE A 342 -3.61 -7.28 11.60
CA ILE A 342 -4.61 -7.72 12.58
C ILE A 342 -5.91 -6.95 12.34
N ASN A 343 -6.93 -7.68 11.88
CA ASN A 343 -8.24 -7.14 11.55
C ASN A 343 -9.29 -7.61 12.56
N ALA A 344 -10.22 -6.70 12.89
CA ALA A 344 -11.43 -7.02 13.65
C ALA A 344 -12.45 -7.70 12.73
N GLU A 345 -12.25 -8.99 12.47
CA GLU A 345 -13.01 -9.81 11.52
C GLU A 345 -13.17 -11.24 12.06
N ASP A 346 -14.28 -11.87 11.69
CA ASP A 346 -14.42 -13.31 11.88
C ASP A 346 -13.40 -14.06 11.00
N PRO A 347 -12.55 -14.93 11.58
CA PRO A 347 -11.43 -15.55 10.84
C PRO A 347 -11.86 -16.54 9.75
N LYS A 348 -13.13 -16.94 9.71
CA LYS A 348 -13.67 -17.88 8.71
C LYS A 348 -14.52 -17.18 7.67
N THR A 349 -15.42 -16.30 8.10
CA THR A 349 -16.35 -15.60 7.20
C THR A 349 -15.81 -14.28 6.70
N PHE A 350 -14.80 -13.71 7.38
CA PHE A 350 -14.20 -12.40 7.13
C PHE A 350 -15.19 -11.23 7.28
N MET A 351 -16.29 -11.48 7.97
CA MET A 351 -17.23 -10.43 8.31
C MET A 351 -16.65 -9.53 9.38
N PRO A 352 -16.76 -8.18 9.25
CA PRO A 352 -16.31 -7.25 10.27
C PRO A 352 -16.92 -7.59 11.66
N SER A 353 -16.10 -7.44 12.69
CA SER A 353 -16.48 -7.70 14.08
C SER A 353 -16.21 -6.47 14.95
N PRO A 354 -16.98 -5.39 14.79
CA PRO A 354 -16.88 -4.23 15.66
C PRO A 354 -17.35 -4.60 17.09
N GLY A 355 -16.91 -3.84 18.08
CA GLY A 355 -17.28 -4.09 19.47
C GLY A 355 -16.19 -3.67 20.45
N THR A 356 -16.44 -3.93 21.74
CA THR A 356 -15.51 -3.52 22.80
C THR A 356 -14.44 -4.57 23.03
N VAL A 357 -13.19 -4.15 22.94
CA VAL A 357 -12.02 -4.93 23.31
C VAL A 357 -11.96 -5.03 24.84
N LYS A 358 -12.23 -6.19 25.40
CA LYS A 358 -12.22 -6.41 26.86
C LYS A 358 -10.80 -6.47 27.40
N HIS A 359 -9.95 -7.25 26.71
CA HIS A 359 -8.53 -7.39 27.05
C HIS A 359 -7.69 -7.26 25.80
N PHE A 360 -6.63 -6.47 25.92
CA PHE A 360 -5.60 -6.34 24.91
C PHE A 360 -4.24 -6.55 25.55
N HIS A 361 -3.48 -7.52 25.03
CA HIS A 361 -2.08 -7.72 25.37
C HIS A 361 -1.26 -7.74 24.08
N ALA A 362 -0.32 -6.81 23.98
CA ALA A 362 0.64 -6.75 22.88
C ALA A 362 1.83 -7.67 23.22
N PRO A 363 2.22 -8.58 22.32
CA PRO A 363 3.39 -9.42 22.51
C PRO A 363 4.66 -8.57 22.51
N GLY A 364 5.69 -9.09 23.17
CA GLY A 364 6.97 -8.42 23.31
C GLY A 364 8.15 -9.29 22.93
N GLY A 365 9.35 -8.81 23.27
CA GLY A 365 10.62 -9.49 23.04
C GLY A 365 11.45 -8.89 21.93
N ASN A 366 12.66 -9.43 21.76
CA ASN A 366 13.61 -8.94 20.77
C ASN A 366 13.08 -9.17 19.35
N GLY A 367 13.05 -8.10 18.54
CA GLY A 367 12.58 -8.16 17.16
C GLY A 367 11.06 -8.33 17.02
N VAL A 368 10.27 -7.96 18.03
CA VAL A 368 8.80 -7.88 17.96
C VAL A 368 8.38 -6.43 18.08
N ARG A 369 7.54 -5.97 17.12
CA ARG A 369 6.94 -4.64 17.07
C ARG A 369 5.43 -4.77 16.87
N VAL A 370 4.68 -3.96 17.61
CA VAL A 370 3.21 -3.87 17.46
C VAL A 370 2.85 -2.43 17.18
N ASP A 371 2.28 -2.18 16.00
CA ASP A 371 1.69 -0.90 15.64
C ASP A 371 0.16 -1.03 15.74
N SER A 372 -0.40 -0.52 16.84
CA SER A 372 -1.84 -0.63 17.13
C SER A 372 -2.32 0.55 17.95
N HIS A 373 -3.57 0.93 17.75
CA HIS A 373 -4.27 1.92 18.56
C HIS A 373 -5.16 1.28 19.65
N LEU A 374 -5.13 -0.05 19.75
CA LEU A 374 -5.95 -0.77 20.72
C LEU A 374 -5.49 -0.59 22.16
N TYR A 375 -6.45 -0.63 23.06
CA TYR A 375 -6.28 -0.77 24.51
C TYR A 375 -7.51 -1.47 25.11
N SER A 376 -7.38 -2.03 26.30
CA SER A 376 -8.51 -2.67 26.99
C SER A 376 -9.60 -1.63 27.30
N GLY A 377 -10.82 -1.89 26.86
CA GLY A 377 -11.97 -0.97 26.97
C GLY A 377 -12.26 -0.19 25.69
N TYR A 378 -11.37 -0.19 24.69
CA TYR A 378 -11.61 0.51 23.42
C TYR A 378 -12.74 -0.15 22.63
N ALA A 379 -13.65 0.68 22.10
CA ALA A 379 -14.73 0.23 21.23
C ALA A 379 -14.35 0.43 19.76
N VAL A 380 -14.14 -0.68 19.03
CA VAL A 380 -13.88 -0.66 17.58
C VAL A 380 -15.16 -0.25 16.85
N PRO A 381 -15.18 0.90 16.15
CA PRO A 381 -16.38 1.40 15.49
C PRO A 381 -16.65 0.61 14.19
N PRO A 382 -17.92 0.45 13.79
CA PRO A 382 -18.30 -0.21 12.53
C PRO A 382 -18.15 0.66 11.28
N ASN A 383 -17.71 1.92 11.44
CA ASN A 383 -17.78 2.94 10.39
C ASN A 383 -16.57 2.94 9.45
N TYR A 384 -15.49 2.25 9.81
CA TYR A 384 -14.20 2.32 9.12
C TYR A 384 -13.65 0.92 8.84
N ASP A 385 -12.48 0.88 8.20
CA ASP A 385 -11.77 -0.36 7.92
C ASP A 385 -11.54 -1.19 9.20
N SER A 386 -11.51 -2.51 9.04
CA SER A 386 -11.36 -3.46 10.15
C SER A 386 -9.94 -3.56 10.71
N LEU A 387 -8.94 -2.92 10.09
CA LEU A 387 -7.55 -2.93 10.56
C LEU A 387 -7.42 -2.27 11.94
N ILE A 388 -7.05 -3.08 12.93
CA ILE A 388 -6.88 -2.63 14.33
C ILE A 388 -5.44 -2.66 14.81
N GLY A 389 -4.55 -3.24 14.05
CA GLY A 389 -3.12 -3.27 14.37
C GLY A 389 -2.33 -4.09 13.37
N LYS A 390 -1.02 -4.00 13.52
CA LYS A 390 -0.03 -4.76 12.77
C LYS A 390 0.92 -5.41 13.75
N LEU A 391 1.16 -6.70 13.56
CA LEU A 391 2.18 -7.44 14.30
C LEU A 391 3.36 -7.65 13.36
N ILE A 392 4.50 -7.10 13.72
CA ILE A 392 5.71 -7.12 12.92
C ILE A 392 6.80 -7.87 13.68
N THR A 393 7.51 -8.74 12.98
CA THR A 393 8.69 -9.41 13.53
C THR A 393 9.89 -9.27 12.63
N TYR A 394 11.07 -9.26 13.24
CA TYR A 394 12.35 -9.20 12.58
C TYR A 394 13.24 -10.35 13.07
N GLY A 395 14.04 -10.91 12.18
CA GLY A 395 15.09 -11.89 12.50
C GLY A 395 16.30 -11.69 11.60
N THR A 396 17.44 -12.24 11.98
CA THR A 396 18.66 -12.24 11.15
C THR A 396 18.51 -13.15 9.92
N THR A 397 17.54 -14.06 9.98
CA THR A 397 17.10 -14.93 8.90
C THR A 397 15.58 -14.94 8.83
N ARG A 398 15.02 -15.39 7.68
CA ARG A 398 13.58 -15.58 7.51
C ARG A 398 13.00 -16.55 8.54
N ASP A 399 13.71 -17.66 8.80
CA ASP A 399 13.30 -18.68 9.76
C ASP A 399 13.21 -18.13 11.19
N GLU A 400 14.16 -17.26 11.58
CA GLU A 400 14.13 -16.59 12.87
C GLU A 400 12.97 -15.61 12.98
N ALA A 401 12.72 -14.80 11.93
CA ALA A 401 11.58 -13.88 11.88
C ALA A 401 10.24 -14.65 11.96
N MET A 402 10.13 -15.78 11.25
CA MET A 402 8.98 -16.68 11.30
C MET A 402 8.78 -17.32 12.68
N ALA A 403 9.85 -17.74 13.34
CA ALA A 403 9.78 -18.31 14.69
C ALA A 403 9.28 -17.25 15.69
N ARG A 404 9.78 -16.01 15.59
CA ARG A 404 9.30 -14.88 16.39
C ARG A 404 7.83 -14.56 16.11
N MET A 405 7.40 -14.61 14.83
CA MET A 405 6.00 -14.38 14.45
C MET A 405 5.08 -15.44 15.07
N ARG A 406 5.46 -16.73 15.04
CA ARG A 406 4.69 -17.79 15.67
C ARG A 406 4.51 -17.54 17.18
N ASN A 407 5.61 -17.21 17.88
CA ASN A 407 5.57 -16.92 19.32
C ASN A 407 4.71 -15.68 19.61
N ALA A 408 4.87 -14.61 18.84
CA ALA A 408 4.12 -13.38 19.03
C ALA A 408 2.62 -13.55 18.74
N LEU A 409 2.25 -14.36 17.73
CA LEU A 409 0.85 -14.71 17.45
C LEU A 409 0.23 -15.62 18.53
N ASP A 410 1.03 -16.46 19.20
CA ASP A 410 0.55 -17.25 20.32
C ASP A 410 0.37 -16.41 21.59
N GLU A 411 1.19 -15.37 21.77
CA GLU A 411 1.16 -14.47 22.93
C GLU A 411 0.10 -13.37 22.82
N ILE A 412 -0.16 -12.82 21.62
CA ILE A 412 -1.10 -11.71 21.44
C ILE A 412 -2.52 -12.06 21.92
N VAL A 413 -3.11 -11.17 22.71
CA VAL A 413 -4.51 -11.31 23.16
C VAL A 413 -5.31 -10.12 22.68
N VAL A 414 -6.40 -10.40 21.95
CA VAL A 414 -7.46 -9.44 21.64
C VAL A 414 -8.78 -10.13 21.97
N ASP A 415 -9.34 -9.83 23.14
CA ASP A 415 -10.58 -10.45 23.63
C ASP A 415 -11.76 -9.47 23.56
N GLY A 416 -12.97 -10.00 23.40
CA GLY A 416 -14.21 -9.23 23.31
C GLY A 416 -14.72 -9.00 21.89
N ILE A 417 -13.86 -9.15 20.87
CA ILE A 417 -14.19 -9.11 19.44
C ILE A 417 -13.55 -10.29 18.72
N LYS A 418 -14.02 -10.61 17.52
CA LYS A 418 -13.34 -11.57 16.65
C LYS A 418 -12.21 -10.90 15.87
N THR A 419 -11.13 -11.64 15.65
CA THR A 419 -9.99 -11.19 14.86
C THR A 419 -9.51 -12.28 13.91
N ASN A 420 -8.73 -11.90 12.91
CA ASN A 420 -8.09 -12.82 11.97
C ASN A 420 -6.78 -13.45 12.52
N ILE A 421 -6.45 -13.27 13.81
CA ILE A 421 -5.28 -13.91 14.45
C ILE A 421 -5.25 -15.43 14.25
N PRO A 422 -6.36 -16.19 14.39
CA PRO A 422 -6.35 -17.63 14.11
C PRO A 422 -5.89 -17.97 12.68
N LEU A 423 -6.33 -17.20 11.68
CA LEU A 423 -5.86 -17.37 10.31
C LEU A 423 -4.35 -17.17 10.18
N HIS A 424 -3.80 -16.14 10.82
CA HIS A 424 -2.35 -15.90 10.81
C HIS A 424 -1.57 -17.03 11.49
N ARG A 425 -2.08 -17.60 12.59
CA ARG A 425 -1.46 -18.76 13.26
C ARG A 425 -1.37 -19.97 12.31
N ASP A 426 -2.39 -20.19 11.49
CA ASP A 426 -2.40 -21.28 10.50
C ASP A 426 -1.43 -20.97 9.35
N LEU A 427 -1.40 -19.73 8.85
CA LEU A 427 -0.55 -19.31 7.74
C LEU A 427 0.95 -19.40 8.03
N VAL A 428 1.38 -18.93 9.21
CA VAL A 428 2.82 -18.96 9.58
C VAL A 428 3.34 -20.37 9.94
N ARG A 429 2.46 -21.37 9.94
CA ARG A 429 2.77 -22.79 10.10
C ARG A 429 2.55 -23.61 8.83
N ASP A 430 2.00 -23.00 7.81
CA ASP A 430 1.71 -23.64 6.56
C ASP A 430 2.99 -23.94 5.76
N GLU A 431 3.16 -25.17 5.32
CA GLU A 431 4.38 -25.61 4.62
C GLU A 431 4.66 -24.84 3.34
N GLY A 432 3.61 -24.53 2.56
CA GLY A 432 3.74 -23.79 1.32
C GLY A 432 4.21 -22.37 1.55
N PHE A 433 3.61 -21.66 2.52
CA PHE A 433 4.05 -20.33 2.89
C PHE A 433 5.45 -20.33 3.52
N CYS A 434 5.78 -21.32 4.36
CA CYS A 434 7.09 -21.45 4.98
C CYS A 434 8.23 -21.62 3.96
N LYS A 435 7.98 -22.28 2.82
CA LYS A 435 8.94 -22.37 1.73
C LYS A 435 9.24 -21.02 1.05
N GLY A 436 8.31 -20.08 1.12
CA GLY A 436 8.39 -18.77 0.46
C GLY A 436 7.98 -18.80 -1.01
N GLY A 437 7.75 -17.61 -1.57
CA GLY A 437 7.46 -17.46 -2.99
C GLY A 437 6.07 -17.87 -3.44
N VAL A 438 5.07 -17.84 -2.56
CA VAL A 438 3.66 -18.10 -2.91
C VAL A 438 3.13 -17.03 -3.88
N ASN A 439 2.18 -17.41 -4.74
CA ASN A 439 1.53 -16.49 -5.68
C ASN A 439 0.28 -15.82 -5.09
N ILE A 440 -0.30 -14.86 -5.81
CA ILE A 440 -1.46 -14.09 -5.35
C ILE A 440 -2.74 -14.91 -5.16
N HIS A 441 -2.84 -16.11 -5.70
CA HIS A 441 -3.99 -17.01 -5.59
C HIS A 441 -3.87 -17.98 -4.42
N TYR A 442 -2.69 -18.08 -3.81
CA TYR A 442 -2.36 -19.08 -2.80
C TYR A 442 -3.38 -19.14 -1.65
N LEU A 443 -3.69 -18.00 -1.05
CA LEU A 443 -4.60 -17.94 0.10
C LEU A 443 -6.03 -18.35 -0.29
N GLU A 444 -6.51 -17.93 -1.45
CA GLU A 444 -7.87 -18.26 -1.92
C GLU A 444 -8.01 -19.76 -2.17
N HIS A 445 -7.02 -20.39 -2.84
CA HIS A 445 -7.00 -21.84 -3.06
C HIS A 445 -6.94 -22.61 -1.73
N LYS A 446 -6.08 -22.15 -0.80
CA LYS A 446 -6.00 -22.76 0.54
C LYS A 446 -7.33 -22.68 1.29
N LEU A 447 -8.02 -21.54 1.25
CA LEU A 447 -9.33 -21.36 1.90
C LEU A 447 -10.43 -22.18 1.22
N ALA A 448 -10.34 -22.42 -0.09
CA ALA A 448 -11.24 -23.30 -0.83
C ALA A 448 -10.99 -24.79 -0.56
N GLY A 449 -9.91 -25.16 0.13
CA GLY A 449 -9.54 -26.55 0.39
C GLY A 449 -8.93 -27.27 -0.82
N GLU A 450 -8.44 -26.52 -1.80
CA GLU A 450 -7.73 -27.08 -2.98
C GLU A 450 -6.33 -27.50 -2.57
N LYS A 451 -5.90 -28.70 -3.03
CA LYS A 451 -4.53 -29.17 -2.83
C LYS A 451 -3.62 -28.50 -3.86
N HIS A 452 -2.52 -27.94 -3.40
CA HIS A 452 -1.45 -27.36 -4.23
C HIS A 452 -0.45 -28.41 -4.67
#